data_9098f1e3a8c71619b6525b86d8963a3c
#
_entry.id   9098f1e3a8c71619b6525b86d8963a3c
#
_cell.length_a   1.000
_cell.length_b   1.000
_cell.length_c   1.000
_cell.angle_alpha   90.00
_cell.angle_beta   90.00
_cell.angle_gamma   90.00
#
_symmetry.space_group_name_H-M   'P 1'
#
loop_
_entity.id
_entity.type
_entity.pdbx_description
1 polymer ?
#
loop_
_entity_poly.entity_id
_entity_poly.type
_entity_poly.pdbx_seq_one_letter_code
_entity_poly.pdbx_strand_id
1 'polypeptide(L)'
;MDRTDYALLEALQEDARSSLAELGRKIGLSISATNERVKKLVAGGVVCGWHVRLAPNRLGYPVLAMVNVAVDRPDSGPGFAAAMQTISEVQECHQVEGTWSFILKVRARDPKHLESLVFGQIRAVASVTGTQTVPIVASPKDGAYIPCLPAAEAAMQERRA
;
A
#
# COMPACT_ATOMS: atom_id res chain seq x y z
N MET A 1 15.56 15.16 -6.84
CA MET A 1 14.84 15.69 -5.68
C MET A 1 15.82 16.39 -4.76
N ASP A 2 15.45 17.52 -4.18
CA ASP A 2 16.25 18.26 -3.21
C ASP A 2 15.64 18.17 -1.80
N ARG A 3 16.31 18.77 -0.80
CA ARG A 3 15.84 18.74 0.60
C ARG A 3 14.44 19.35 0.78
N THR A 4 14.09 20.33 -0.05
CA THR A 4 12.78 20.97 -0.02
C THR A 4 11.69 20.03 -0.58
N ASP A 5 12.02 19.22 -1.58
CA ASP A 5 11.09 18.21 -2.10
C ASP A 5 10.78 17.15 -1.03
N TYR A 6 11.79 16.69 -0.27
CA TYR A 6 11.56 15.76 0.84
C TYR A 6 10.69 16.36 1.95
N ALA A 7 10.97 17.61 2.36
CA ALA A 7 10.14 18.31 3.34
C ALA A 7 8.69 18.50 2.87
N LEU A 8 8.49 18.77 1.56
CA LEU A 8 7.17 18.84 0.95
C LEU A 8 6.44 17.50 0.98
N LEU A 9 7.14 16.40 0.67
CA LEU A 9 6.56 15.04 0.72
C LEU A 9 6.17 14.64 2.15
N GLU A 10 6.98 14.97 3.14
CA GLU A 10 6.63 14.74 4.56
C GLU A 10 5.37 15.52 4.95
N ALA A 11 5.29 16.81 4.61
CA ALA A 11 4.13 17.64 4.89
C ALA A 11 2.86 17.12 4.20
N LEU A 12 2.96 16.59 2.98
CA LEU A 12 1.87 15.97 2.24
C LEU A 12 1.42 14.63 2.82
N GLN A 13 2.34 13.84 3.38
CA GLN A 13 2.01 12.59 4.07
C GLN A 13 1.34 12.84 5.43
N GLU A 14 1.71 13.93 6.11
CA GLU A 14 1.04 14.34 7.36
C GLU A 14 -0.40 14.77 7.11
N ASP A 15 -0.63 15.63 6.11
CA ASP A 15 -1.97 16.08 5.72
C ASP A 15 -2.04 16.37 4.21
N ALA A 16 -2.56 15.40 3.47
CA ALA A 16 -2.79 15.51 2.03
C ALA A 16 -3.84 16.58 1.64
N ARG A 17 -4.57 17.17 2.62
CA ARG A 17 -5.55 18.23 2.41
C ARG A 17 -4.98 19.63 2.64
N SER A 18 -3.74 19.75 3.07
CA SER A 18 -3.07 21.04 3.26
C SER A 18 -3.13 21.86 1.98
N SER A 19 -3.48 23.12 2.11
CA SER A 19 -3.45 24.07 1.00
C SER A 19 -2.01 24.35 0.55
N LEU A 20 -1.83 24.78 -0.70
CA LEU A 20 -0.51 25.19 -1.21
C LEU A 20 0.11 26.32 -0.39
N ALA A 21 -0.71 27.19 0.22
CA ALA A 21 -0.26 28.27 1.10
C ALA A 21 0.31 27.70 2.44
N GLU A 22 -0.34 26.70 3.01
CA GLU A 22 0.12 26.02 4.23
C GLU A 22 1.39 25.22 3.97
N LEU A 23 1.43 24.47 2.88
CA LEU A 23 2.63 23.73 2.45
C LEU A 23 3.79 24.70 2.21
N GLY A 24 3.55 25.80 1.47
CA GLY A 24 4.57 26.81 1.19
C GLY A 24 5.15 27.43 2.48
N ARG A 25 4.29 27.73 3.47
CA ARG A 25 4.75 28.21 4.79
C ARG A 25 5.64 27.20 5.51
N LYS A 26 5.27 25.92 5.47
CA LYS A 26 6.06 24.83 6.12
C LYS A 26 7.46 24.69 5.52
N ILE A 27 7.59 24.89 4.21
CA ILE A 27 8.85 24.63 3.48
C ILE A 27 9.58 25.92 3.05
N GLY A 28 9.07 27.11 3.42
CA GLY A 28 9.69 28.39 3.12
C GLY A 28 9.60 28.83 1.64
N LEU A 29 8.52 28.47 0.94
CA LEU A 29 8.31 28.79 -0.47
C LEU A 29 7.02 29.59 -0.71
N SER A 30 6.98 30.30 -1.85
CA SER A 30 5.76 30.92 -2.37
C SER A 30 4.75 29.85 -2.82
N ILE A 31 3.47 30.23 -2.88
CA ILE A 31 2.40 29.33 -3.36
C ILE A 31 2.71 28.82 -4.78
N SER A 32 3.17 29.70 -5.67
CA SER A 32 3.51 29.32 -7.05
C SER A 32 4.66 28.33 -7.10
N ALA A 33 5.74 28.58 -6.37
CA ALA A 33 6.89 27.67 -6.31
C ALA A 33 6.52 26.32 -5.70
N THR A 34 5.67 26.29 -4.66
CA THR A 34 5.14 25.08 -4.06
C THR A 34 4.31 24.27 -5.05
N ASN A 35 3.40 24.94 -5.78
CA ASN A 35 2.57 24.29 -6.81
C ASN A 35 3.41 23.64 -7.91
N GLU A 36 4.45 24.33 -8.39
CA GLU A 36 5.34 23.78 -9.43
C GLU A 36 6.11 22.54 -8.92
N ARG A 37 6.53 22.54 -7.66
CA ARG A 37 7.17 21.35 -7.06
C ARG A 37 6.20 20.19 -6.91
N VAL A 38 4.98 20.41 -6.41
CA VAL A 38 3.94 19.38 -6.33
C VAL A 38 3.68 18.76 -7.70
N LYS A 39 3.49 19.60 -8.74
CA LYS A 39 3.29 19.12 -10.11
C LYS A 39 4.47 18.25 -10.61
N LYS A 40 5.72 18.66 -10.34
CA LYS A 40 6.89 17.88 -10.72
C LYS A 40 6.95 16.54 -10.01
N LEU A 41 6.63 16.48 -8.71
CA LEU A 41 6.60 15.24 -7.94
C LEU A 41 5.52 14.28 -8.44
N VAL A 42 4.35 14.80 -8.82
CA VAL A 42 3.27 14.01 -9.44
C VAL A 42 3.68 13.54 -10.83
N ALA A 43 4.17 14.43 -11.69
CA ALA A 43 4.59 14.09 -13.05
C ALA A 43 5.76 13.10 -13.06
N GLY A 44 6.65 13.17 -12.06
CA GLY A 44 7.77 12.24 -11.88
C GLY A 44 7.40 10.92 -11.22
N GLY A 45 6.11 10.69 -10.91
CA GLY A 45 5.62 9.44 -10.28
C GLY A 45 6.05 9.24 -8.83
N VAL A 46 6.60 10.28 -8.17
CA VAL A 46 6.95 10.22 -6.74
C VAL A 46 5.69 10.26 -5.88
N VAL A 47 4.74 11.13 -6.25
CA VAL A 47 3.38 11.13 -5.69
C VAL A 47 2.49 10.32 -6.64
N CYS A 48 2.15 9.11 -6.23
CA CYS A 48 1.37 8.17 -7.04
C CYS A 48 -0.14 8.41 -6.98
N GLY A 49 -0.62 9.16 -6.00
CA GLY A 49 -2.05 9.44 -5.85
C GLY A 49 -2.41 10.05 -4.50
N TRP A 50 -3.69 10.41 -4.38
CA TRP A 50 -4.29 10.99 -3.17
C TRP A 50 -5.39 10.04 -2.69
N HIS A 51 -5.27 9.54 -1.48
CA HIS A 51 -6.21 8.53 -0.98
C HIS A 51 -6.84 8.95 0.35
N VAL A 52 -8.11 8.60 0.51
CA VAL A 52 -8.82 8.76 1.77
C VAL A 52 -8.66 7.48 2.60
N ARG A 53 -8.24 7.62 3.84
CA ARG A 53 -8.25 6.51 4.80
C ARG A 53 -9.63 6.38 5.41
N LEU A 54 -10.25 5.23 5.23
CA LEU A 54 -11.59 4.92 5.74
C LEU A 54 -11.49 4.05 7.00
N ALA A 55 -12.52 4.08 7.86
CA ALA A 55 -12.64 3.22 9.02
C ALA A 55 -13.39 1.92 8.63
N PRO A 56 -12.72 0.77 8.45
CA PRO A 56 -13.34 -0.42 7.88
C PRO A 56 -14.51 -0.95 8.73
N ASN A 57 -14.39 -0.86 10.05
CA ASN A 57 -15.46 -1.28 10.98
C ASN A 57 -16.75 -0.48 10.78
N ARG A 58 -16.63 0.81 10.43
CA ARG A 58 -17.79 1.68 10.15
C ARG A 58 -18.46 1.36 8.82
N LEU A 59 -17.73 0.69 7.92
CA LEU A 59 -18.21 0.29 6.61
C LEU A 59 -18.65 -1.19 6.58
N GLY A 60 -18.67 -1.87 7.73
CA GLY A 60 -19.10 -3.27 7.81
C GLY A 60 -18.03 -4.29 7.39
N TYR A 61 -16.74 -3.92 7.38
CA TYR A 61 -15.59 -4.80 7.06
C TYR A 61 -14.61 -4.93 8.23
N PRO A 62 -15.02 -5.43 9.40
CA PRO A 62 -14.17 -5.50 10.58
C PRO A 62 -13.06 -6.54 10.49
N VAL A 63 -13.24 -7.59 9.67
CA VAL A 63 -12.28 -8.68 9.60
C VAL A 63 -11.14 -8.32 8.66
N LEU A 64 -9.91 -8.44 9.16
CA LEU A 64 -8.68 -8.32 8.38
C LEU A 64 -7.93 -9.65 8.45
N ALA A 65 -7.43 -10.14 7.33
CA ALA A 65 -6.57 -11.30 7.28
C ALA A 65 -5.44 -11.13 6.26
N MET A 66 -4.31 -11.77 6.53
CA MET A 66 -3.33 -12.08 5.50
C MET A 66 -3.63 -13.48 4.95
N VAL A 67 -3.60 -13.62 3.63
CA VAL A 67 -3.78 -14.92 2.97
C VAL A 67 -2.53 -15.23 2.16
N ASN A 68 -1.78 -16.21 2.62
CA ASN A 68 -0.65 -16.74 1.88
C ASN A 68 -1.16 -17.70 0.81
N VAL A 69 -0.62 -17.61 -0.41
CA VAL A 69 -1.06 -18.40 -1.57
C VAL A 69 0.13 -19.03 -2.25
N ALA A 70 0.04 -20.33 -2.53
CA ALA A 70 0.96 -21.05 -3.39
C ALA A 70 0.32 -21.27 -4.77
N VAL A 71 1.07 -21.03 -5.83
CA VAL A 71 0.69 -21.35 -7.21
C VAL A 71 1.56 -22.46 -7.77
N ASP A 72 1.05 -23.19 -8.75
CA ASP A 72 1.67 -24.40 -9.31
C ASP A 72 3.01 -24.11 -9.99
N ARG A 73 3.14 -22.95 -10.66
CA ARG A 73 4.33 -22.56 -11.43
C ARG A 73 4.54 -21.06 -11.38
N PRO A 74 5.80 -20.58 -11.49
CA PRO A 74 6.11 -19.14 -11.55
C PRO A 74 5.35 -18.41 -12.67
N ASP A 75 5.20 -19.04 -13.83
CA ASP A 75 4.54 -18.46 -15.00
C ASP A 75 3.02 -18.23 -14.79
N SER A 76 2.43 -18.86 -13.79
CA SER A 76 1.03 -18.65 -13.40
C SER A 76 0.82 -17.34 -12.61
N GLY A 77 1.90 -16.73 -12.13
CA GLY A 77 1.86 -15.52 -11.29
C GLY A 77 1.11 -14.34 -11.90
N PRO A 78 1.38 -13.93 -13.15
CA PRO A 78 0.68 -12.82 -13.79
C PRO A 78 -0.84 -13.05 -13.91
N GLY A 79 -1.26 -14.27 -14.24
CA GLY A 79 -2.68 -14.64 -14.33
C GLY A 79 -3.37 -14.61 -12.96
N PHE A 80 -2.69 -15.10 -11.92
CA PHE A 80 -3.18 -15.02 -10.54
C PHE A 80 -3.31 -13.56 -10.09
N ALA A 81 -2.28 -12.75 -10.29
CA ALA A 81 -2.30 -11.33 -9.90
C ALA A 81 -3.44 -10.56 -10.60
N ALA A 82 -3.67 -10.82 -11.89
CA ALA A 82 -4.79 -10.23 -12.62
C ALA A 82 -6.15 -10.65 -12.05
N ALA A 83 -6.31 -11.91 -11.66
CA ALA A 83 -7.53 -12.39 -11.01
C ALA A 83 -7.75 -11.68 -9.66
N MET A 84 -6.70 -11.46 -8.86
CA MET A 84 -6.82 -10.77 -7.57
C MET A 84 -7.25 -9.31 -7.72
N GLN A 85 -6.91 -8.64 -8.81
CA GLN A 85 -7.35 -7.26 -9.08
C GLN A 85 -8.87 -7.13 -9.26
N THR A 86 -9.57 -8.21 -9.59
CA THR A 86 -11.03 -8.21 -9.76
C THR A 86 -11.81 -8.40 -8.46
N ILE A 87 -11.14 -8.77 -7.36
CA ILE A 87 -11.75 -9.02 -6.06
C ILE A 87 -11.57 -7.78 -5.18
N SER A 88 -12.66 -7.05 -4.94
CA SER A 88 -12.63 -5.77 -4.20
C SER A 88 -12.18 -5.91 -2.74
N GLU A 89 -12.39 -7.06 -2.13
CA GLU A 89 -11.98 -7.41 -0.77
C GLU A 89 -10.48 -7.68 -0.65
N VAL A 90 -9.78 -7.95 -1.75
CA VAL A 90 -8.32 -8.04 -1.81
C VAL A 90 -7.76 -6.62 -1.94
N GLN A 91 -7.22 -6.09 -0.85
CA GLN A 91 -6.68 -4.73 -0.78
C GLN A 91 -5.25 -4.65 -1.34
N GLU A 92 -4.46 -5.70 -1.12
CA GLU A 92 -3.05 -5.78 -1.55
C GLU A 92 -2.74 -7.20 -2.02
N CYS A 93 -1.91 -7.32 -3.05
CA CYS A 93 -1.42 -8.59 -3.60
C CYS A 93 0.07 -8.44 -3.85
N HIS A 94 0.88 -9.13 -3.05
CA HIS A 94 2.34 -9.08 -3.14
C HIS A 94 2.87 -10.42 -3.59
N GLN A 95 3.65 -10.44 -4.67
CA GLN A 95 4.45 -11.60 -5.03
C GLN A 95 5.66 -11.66 -4.09
N VAL A 96 5.93 -12.84 -3.56
CA VAL A 96 7.01 -13.07 -2.58
C VAL A 96 7.86 -14.27 -2.98
N GLU A 97 9.06 -14.33 -2.44
CA GLU A 97 9.95 -15.48 -2.56
C GLU A 97 9.84 -16.37 -1.32
N GLY A 98 9.98 -17.69 -1.50
CA GLY A 98 9.96 -18.67 -0.41
C GLY A 98 8.88 -19.72 -0.58
N THR A 99 8.31 -20.20 0.55
CA THR A 99 7.29 -21.27 0.56
C THR A 99 5.99 -20.86 -0.12
N TRP A 100 5.64 -19.60 -0.04
CA TRP A 100 4.45 -19.02 -0.63
C TRP A 100 4.83 -18.17 -1.86
N SER A 101 3.96 -18.15 -2.85
CA SER A 101 4.14 -17.34 -4.07
C SER A 101 3.58 -15.93 -3.93
N PHE A 102 2.50 -15.78 -3.13
CA PHE A 102 1.84 -14.49 -2.90
C PHE A 102 1.39 -14.36 -1.45
N ILE A 103 1.34 -13.10 -1.00
CA ILE A 103 0.67 -12.68 0.24
C ILE A 103 -0.39 -11.66 -0.13
N LEU A 104 -1.63 -11.93 0.26
CA LEU A 104 -2.77 -11.04 0.05
C LEU A 104 -3.19 -10.40 1.37
N LYS A 105 -3.54 -9.12 1.35
CA LYS A 105 -4.26 -8.45 2.43
C LYS A 105 -5.74 -8.41 2.09
N VAL A 106 -6.56 -9.07 2.89
CA VAL A 106 -7.98 -9.28 2.61
C VAL A 106 -8.83 -8.67 3.71
N ARG A 107 -9.89 -7.94 3.32
CA ARG A 107 -10.93 -7.44 4.22
C ARG A 107 -12.22 -8.20 4.02
N ALA A 108 -12.91 -8.54 5.11
CA ALA A 108 -14.18 -9.24 5.06
C ALA A 108 -15.18 -8.69 6.09
N ARG A 109 -16.46 -8.95 5.84
CA ARG A 109 -17.57 -8.52 6.71
C ARG A 109 -17.62 -9.33 8.01
N ASP A 110 -17.32 -10.61 7.91
CA ASP A 110 -17.33 -11.56 8.99
C ASP A 110 -16.45 -12.79 8.63
N PRO A 111 -16.19 -13.72 9.56
CA PRO A 111 -15.38 -14.90 9.29
C PRO A 111 -15.94 -15.80 8.18
N LYS A 112 -17.27 -15.92 8.06
CA LYS A 112 -17.92 -16.73 7.02
C LYS A 112 -17.71 -16.10 5.64
N HIS A 113 -17.77 -14.78 5.54
CA HIS A 113 -17.43 -14.06 4.31
C HIS A 113 -15.97 -14.24 3.93
N LEU A 114 -15.04 -14.17 4.91
CA LEU A 114 -13.62 -14.45 4.67
C LEU A 114 -13.40 -15.86 4.11
N GLU A 115 -14.05 -16.85 4.69
CA GLU A 115 -14.01 -18.25 4.23
C GLU A 115 -14.52 -18.37 2.79
N SER A 116 -15.66 -17.74 2.48
CA SER A 116 -16.22 -17.71 1.13
C SER A 116 -15.29 -17.06 0.11
N LEU A 117 -14.61 -15.97 0.46
CA LEU A 117 -13.61 -15.32 -0.40
C LEU A 117 -12.42 -16.26 -0.67
N VAL A 118 -11.88 -16.88 0.37
CA VAL A 118 -10.72 -17.76 0.24
C VAL A 118 -11.05 -19.00 -0.59
N PHE A 119 -12.11 -19.72 -0.25
CA PHE A 119 -12.46 -20.98 -0.93
C PHE A 119 -13.19 -20.76 -2.26
N GLY A 120 -14.07 -19.76 -2.35
CA GLY A 120 -14.92 -19.54 -3.51
C GLY A 120 -14.30 -18.68 -4.61
N GLN A 121 -13.31 -17.85 -4.28
CA GLN A 121 -12.69 -16.93 -5.25
C GLN A 121 -11.17 -17.11 -5.35
N ILE A 122 -10.43 -17.05 -4.26
CA ILE A 122 -8.95 -17.12 -4.30
C ILE A 122 -8.50 -18.53 -4.73
N ARG A 123 -9.01 -19.57 -4.06
CA ARG A 123 -8.68 -20.98 -4.39
C ARG A 123 -9.35 -21.48 -5.66
N ALA A 124 -10.37 -20.80 -6.16
CA ALA A 124 -11.00 -21.13 -7.45
C ALA A 124 -10.11 -20.80 -8.64
N VAL A 125 -9.07 -19.99 -8.48
CA VAL A 125 -8.07 -19.77 -9.53
C VAL A 125 -7.30 -21.06 -9.76
N ALA A 126 -7.34 -21.57 -10.98
CA ALA A 126 -6.85 -22.93 -11.32
C ALA A 126 -5.38 -23.18 -10.95
N SER A 127 -4.56 -22.15 -10.94
CA SER A 127 -3.14 -22.25 -10.57
C SER A 127 -2.87 -22.36 -9.05
N VAL A 128 -3.87 -22.15 -8.21
CA VAL A 128 -3.68 -22.15 -6.75
C VAL A 128 -3.61 -23.60 -6.23
N THR A 129 -2.49 -23.94 -5.62
CA THR A 129 -2.24 -25.26 -5.04
C THR A 129 -2.44 -25.29 -3.52
N GLY A 130 -2.34 -24.14 -2.86
CA GLY A 130 -2.51 -24.05 -1.41
C GLY A 130 -2.75 -22.62 -0.93
N THR A 131 -3.43 -22.53 0.20
CA THR A 131 -3.64 -21.25 0.91
C THR A 131 -3.50 -21.44 2.41
N GLN A 132 -3.01 -20.40 3.08
CA GLN A 132 -3.01 -20.29 4.53
C GLN A 132 -3.59 -18.94 4.92
N THR A 133 -4.68 -18.94 5.66
CA THR A 133 -5.30 -17.74 6.17
C THR A 133 -4.79 -17.42 7.58
N VAL A 134 -4.32 -16.20 7.77
CA VAL A 134 -3.83 -15.67 9.06
C VAL A 134 -4.70 -14.48 9.45
N PRO A 135 -5.73 -14.69 10.29
CA PRO A 135 -6.55 -13.58 10.79
C PRO A 135 -5.72 -12.61 11.64
N ILE A 136 -5.91 -11.31 11.41
CA ILE A 136 -5.24 -10.26 12.17
C ILE A 136 -6.12 -9.88 13.36
N VAL A 137 -5.64 -10.09 14.57
CA VAL A 137 -6.37 -9.77 15.79
C VAL A 137 -6.24 -8.32 16.21
N ALA A 138 -5.12 -7.68 15.87
CA ALA A 138 -4.87 -6.26 16.13
C ALA A 138 -3.82 -5.71 15.15
N SER A 139 -3.93 -4.42 14.83
CA SER A 139 -2.94 -3.69 14.01
C SER A 139 -2.45 -2.47 14.80
N PRO A 140 -1.47 -2.65 15.71
CA PRO A 140 -0.94 -1.53 16.51
C PRO A 140 -0.32 -0.42 15.66
N LYS A 141 0.16 -0.76 14.46
CA LYS A 141 0.63 0.17 13.45
C LYS A 141 0.03 -0.21 12.10
N ASP A 142 -0.81 0.65 11.57
CA ASP A 142 -1.46 0.49 10.26
C ASP A 142 -1.39 1.84 9.53
N GLY A 143 -0.40 2.02 8.69
CA GLY A 143 -0.15 3.25 7.97
C GLY A 143 0.75 3.05 6.75
N ALA A 144 0.59 3.94 5.78
CA ALA A 144 1.36 3.95 4.54
C ALA A 144 2.48 5.02 4.54
N TYR A 145 2.84 5.56 5.71
CA TYR A 145 3.89 6.58 5.80
C TYR A 145 5.25 6.02 5.41
N ILE A 146 5.91 6.68 4.47
CA ILE A 146 7.27 6.36 4.02
C ILE A 146 8.21 7.48 4.50
N PRO A 147 9.24 7.20 5.30
CA PRO A 147 10.22 8.22 5.72
C PRO A 147 10.89 8.85 4.50
N CYS A 148 10.84 10.19 4.41
CA CYS A 148 11.45 10.95 3.33
C CYS A 148 12.84 11.40 3.74
N LEU A 149 13.86 10.55 3.51
CA LEU A 149 15.25 10.91 3.78
C LEU A 149 15.90 11.53 2.54
N PRO A 150 16.65 12.64 2.68
CA PRO A 150 17.51 13.14 1.62
C PRO A 150 18.50 12.05 1.16
N ALA A 151 18.77 11.99 -0.14
CA ALA A 151 19.61 10.94 -0.73
C ALA A 151 21.02 10.82 -0.06
N ALA A 152 21.57 11.93 0.45
CA ALA A 152 22.85 11.93 1.17
C ALA A 152 22.74 11.22 2.54
N GLU A 153 21.63 11.30 3.23
CA GLU A 153 21.40 10.65 4.53
C GLU A 153 21.04 9.17 4.33
N ALA A 154 20.29 8.83 3.27
CA ALA A 154 20.00 7.45 2.89
C ALA A 154 21.29 6.67 2.55
N ALA A 155 22.20 7.26 1.75
CA ALA A 155 23.48 6.65 1.41
C ALA A 155 24.43 6.48 2.62
N MET A 156 24.28 7.31 3.68
CA MET A 156 25.03 7.12 4.93
C MET A 156 24.46 5.98 5.79
N GLN A 157 23.16 5.73 5.74
CA GLN A 157 22.54 4.62 6.48
C GLN A 157 22.88 3.27 5.82
N GLU A 158 22.86 3.18 4.48
CA GLU A 158 23.27 1.98 3.75
C GLU A 158 24.73 1.56 4.02
N ARG A 159 25.62 2.53 4.29
CA ARG A 159 27.04 2.25 4.66
C ARG A 159 27.24 1.80 6.09
N ARG A 160 26.20 1.89 6.94
CA ARG A 160 26.24 1.51 8.37
C ARG A 160 25.51 0.20 8.67
N ALA A 161 24.77 -0.33 7.69
CA ALA A 161 24.07 -1.62 7.75
C ALA A 161 24.91 -2.73 7.12
#